data_b9c74c7ff4b7af40d4d5844887be50df
#
_entry.id   b9c74c7ff4b7af40d4d5844887be50df
#
_cell.length_a   1.000
_cell.length_b   1.000
_cell.length_c   1.000
_cell.angle_alpha   90.00
_cell.angle_beta   90.00
_cell.angle_gamma   90.00
#
_symmetry.space_group_name_H-M   'P 1'
#
loop_
_entity.id
_entity.type
_entity.pdbx_description
1 polymer ?
#
loop_
_entity_poly.entity_id
_entity_poly.type
_entity_poly.pdbx_seq_one_letter_code
_entity_poly.pdbx_strand_id
1 'polypeptide(L)'
;MAKRIFSTVLLWLIIFATMYFFRATGGIVLISLVSVLTLREFYQMIVRMGHAPFARIGLLLGAAITLAPVLVTTVHPLLTAESLLALAAIIFAIRIVGERNPENRVESLAWTLAGLIYVPFMFQFLVRILLIDGPHAATGLALALWLIAVSKF
;
A
#
# COMPACT_ATOMS: atom_id res chain seq x y z
N MET A 1 -13.06 22.84 -15.02
CA MET A 1 -12.30 21.81 -15.75
C MET A 1 -10.78 22.03 -15.69
N ALA A 2 -10.27 23.23 -15.85
CA ALA A 2 -8.81 23.52 -15.82
C ALA A 2 -8.07 23.02 -14.55
N LYS A 3 -8.64 23.15 -13.35
CA LYS A 3 -8.01 22.70 -12.09
C LYS A 3 -7.77 21.18 -12.03
N ARG A 4 -8.67 20.38 -12.63
CA ARG A 4 -8.51 18.92 -12.68
C ARG A 4 -7.42 18.50 -13.66
N ILE A 5 -7.36 19.15 -14.82
CA ILE A 5 -6.33 18.91 -15.83
C ILE A 5 -4.95 19.29 -15.27
N PHE A 6 -4.83 20.44 -14.61
CA PHE A 6 -3.59 20.88 -13.98
C PHE A 6 -3.11 19.91 -12.90
N SER A 7 -4.02 19.46 -12.03
CA SER A 7 -3.68 18.47 -10.98
C SER A 7 -3.20 17.15 -11.58
N THR A 8 -3.83 16.68 -12.66
CA THR A 8 -3.43 15.44 -13.33
C THR A 8 -2.07 15.57 -14.02
N VAL A 9 -1.83 16.69 -14.72
CA VAL A 9 -0.53 16.97 -15.35
C VAL A 9 0.58 17.09 -14.32
N LEU A 10 0.32 17.79 -13.21
CA LEU A 10 1.27 17.92 -12.11
C LEU A 10 1.62 16.57 -11.50
N LEU A 11 0.62 15.70 -11.28
CA LEU A 11 0.84 14.35 -10.76
C LEU A 11 1.72 13.53 -11.70
N TRP A 12 1.44 13.54 -13.00
CA TRP A 12 2.26 12.86 -13.99
C TRP A 12 3.69 13.38 -14.02
N LEU A 13 3.86 14.71 -13.94
CA LEU A 13 5.17 15.35 -13.93
C LEU A 13 5.98 14.91 -12.69
N ILE A 14 5.35 14.83 -11.51
CA ILE A 14 5.98 14.33 -10.29
C ILE A 14 6.39 12.87 -10.45
N ILE A 15 5.51 12.00 -10.99
CA ILE A 15 5.80 10.58 -11.22
C ILE A 15 7.00 10.43 -12.17
N PHE A 16 6.99 11.09 -13.32
CA PHE A 16 8.09 11.03 -14.29
C PHE A 16 9.39 11.60 -13.74
N ALA A 17 9.35 12.76 -13.06
CA ALA A 17 10.53 13.36 -12.45
C ALA A 17 11.14 12.43 -11.40
N THR A 18 10.30 11.86 -10.50
CA THR A 18 10.76 10.96 -9.44
C THR A 18 11.40 9.69 -10.04
N MET A 19 10.77 9.11 -11.06
CA MET A 19 11.32 7.92 -11.73
C MET A 19 12.58 8.23 -12.55
N TYR A 20 12.67 9.41 -13.14
CA TYR A 20 13.87 9.82 -13.89
C TYR A 20 15.09 10.03 -12.98
N PHE A 21 14.92 10.74 -11.85
CA PHE A 21 16.01 11.05 -10.93
C PHE A 21 16.38 9.88 -10.00
N PHE A 22 15.40 9.14 -9.50
CA PHE A 22 15.60 8.11 -8.46
C PHE A 22 15.39 6.68 -8.96
N ARG A 23 15.09 6.48 -10.25
CA ARG A 23 14.87 5.16 -10.86
C ARG A 23 13.85 4.31 -10.06
N ALA A 24 14.14 3.02 -9.86
CA ALA A 24 13.27 2.10 -9.12
C ALA A 24 13.01 2.53 -7.66
N THR A 25 14.01 3.08 -6.97
CA THR A 25 13.90 3.54 -5.59
C THR A 25 12.85 4.65 -5.45
N GLY A 26 12.84 5.61 -6.38
CA GLY A 26 11.83 6.67 -6.40
C GLY A 26 10.41 6.13 -6.60
N GLY A 27 10.25 5.16 -7.48
CA GLY A 27 8.97 4.47 -7.70
C GLY A 27 8.49 3.74 -6.44
N ILE A 28 9.37 3.03 -5.74
CA ILE A 28 9.06 2.33 -4.50
C ILE A 28 8.56 3.29 -3.41
N VAL A 29 9.29 4.40 -3.21
CA VAL A 29 8.89 5.43 -2.23
C VAL A 29 7.53 6.03 -2.58
N LEU A 30 7.32 6.35 -3.85
CA LEU A 30 6.08 6.94 -4.32
C LEU A 30 4.89 5.98 -4.16
N ILE A 31 5.04 4.71 -4.55
CA ILE A 31 4.00 3.68 -4.38
C ILE A 31 3.69 3.50 -2.89
N SER A 32 4.71 3.45 -2.03
CA SER A 32 4.51 3.29 -0.59
C SER A 32 3.76 4.48 0.02
N LEU A 33 4.10 5.69 -0.40
CA LEU A 33 3.41 6.90 0.06
C LEU A 33 1.95 6.91 -0.39
N VAL A 34 1.68 6.61 -1.66
CA VAL A 34 0.31 6.52 -2.19
C VAL A 34 -0.48 5.43 -1.47
N SER A 35 0.13 4.24 -1.25
CA SER A 35 -0.50 3.15 -0.52
C SER A 35 -0.93 3.56 0.90
N VAL A 36 -0.04 4.21 1.65
CA VAL A 36 -0.32 4.67 3.03
C VAL A 36 -1.40 5.75 3.03
N LEU A 37 -1.34 6.71 2.11
CA LEU A 37 -2.37 7.75 1.99
C LEU A 37 -3.74 7.17 1.63
N THR A 38 -3.80 6.27 0.66
CA THR A 38 -5.04 5.60 0.25
C THR A 38 -5.62 4.77 1.39
N LEU A 39 -4.77 4.04 2.13
CA LEU A 39 -5.20 3.26 3.29
C LEU A 39 -5.73 4.17 4.41
N ARG A 40 -5.09 5.32 4.63
CA ARG A 40 -5.56 6.31 5.60
C ARG A 40 -6.93 6.86 5.22
N GLU A 41 -7.14 7.21 3.95
CA GLU A 41 -8.44 7.68 3.45
C GLU A 41 -9.51 6.59 3.57
N PHE A 42 -9.17 5.34 3.25
CA PHE A 42 -10.05 4.21 3.44
C PHE A 42 -10.51 4.09 4.90
N TYR A 43 -9.59 4.12 5.86
CA TYR A 43 -9.95 4.05 7.27
C TYR A 43 -10.75 5.27 7.74
N GLN A 44 -10.47 6.47 7.23
CA GLN A 44 -11.29 7.65 7.53
C GLN A 44 -12.72 7.50 7.00
N MET A 45 -12.90 6.91 5.84
CA MET A 45 -14.22 6.60 5.30
C MET A 45 -14.98 5.62 6.21
N ILE A 46 -14.32 4.55 6.67
CA ILE A 46 -14.89 3.57 7.60
C ILE A 46 -15.30 4.22 8.93
N VAL A 47 -14.47 5.14 9.45
CA VAL A 47 -14.80 5.90 10.67
C VAL A 47 -16.05 6.78 10.46
N ARG A 48 -16.20 7.40 9.30
CA ARG A 48 -17.40 8.19 8.96
C ARG A 48 -18.67 7.34 8.86
N MET A 49 -18.54 6.05 8.57
CA MET A 49 -19.65 5.09 8.57
C MET A 49 -20.01 4.57 9.98
N GLY A 50 -19.31 5.05 11.02
CA GLY A 50 -19.59 4.68 12.41
C GLY A 50 -18.79 3.48 12.94
N HIS A 51 -17.84 2.95 12.17
CA HIS A 51 -16.98 1.85 12.60
C HIS A 51 -15.63 2.36 13.13
N ALA A 52 -14.97 1.59 13.99
CA ALA A 52 -13.71 1.96 14.63
C ALA A 52 -12.54 1.03 14.20
N PRO A 53 -11.99 1.17 12.99
CA PRO A 53 -10.86 0.34 12.56
C PRO A 53 -9.60 0.67 13.38
N PHE A 54 -8.69 -0.29 13.52
CA PHE A 54 -7.39 -0.12 14.19
C PHE A 54 -6.41 0.66 13.28
N ALA A 55 -6.78 1.90 12.91
CA ALA A 55 -6.14 2.67 11.86
C ALA A 55 -4.64 2.88 12.09
N ARG A 56 -4.18 3.19 13.32
CA ARG A 56 -2.76 3.46 13.60
C ARG A 56 -1.87 2.25 13.34
N ILE A 57 -2.25 1.10 13.89
CA ILE A 57 -1.49 -0.15 13.70
C ILE A 57 -1.66 -0.63 12.24
N GLY A 58 -2.86 -0.49 11.68
CA GLY A 58 -3.14 -0.82 10.29
C GLY A 58 -2.26 -0.04 9.30
N LEU A 59 -2.04 1.27 9.53
CA LEU A 59 -1.17 2.08 8.67
C LEU A 59 0.30 1.63 8.75
N LEU A 60 0.82 1.30 9.93
CA LEU A 60 2.19 0.80 10.09
C LEU A 60 2.38 -0.55 9.39
N LEU A 61 1.45 -1.49 9.63
CA LEU A 61 1.48 -2.80 8.98
C LEU A 61 1.26 -2.69 7.46
N GLY A 62 0.41 -1.76 7.03
CA GLY A 62 0.18 -1.48 5.62
C GLY A 62 1.44 -0.98 4.91
N ALA A 63 2.19 -0.07 5.53
CA ALA A 63 3.48 0.37 5.00
C ALA A 63 4.47 -0.82 4.89
N ALA A 64 4.55 -1.67 5.92
CA ALA A 64 5.41 -2.85 5.91
C ALA A 64 4.99 -3.85 4.82
N ILE A 65 3.69 -4.12 4.64
CA ILE A 65 3.17 -5.01 3.59
C ILE A 65 3.49 -4.47 2.19
N THR A 66 3.32 -3.16 1.96
CA THR A 66 3.67 -2.55 0.66
C THR A 66 5.16 -2.68 0.36
N LEU A 67 6.02 -2.51 1.37
CA LEU A 67 7.48 -2.61 1.25
C LEU A 67 8.00 -4.05 1.37
N ALA A 68 7.14 -5.04 1.60
CA ALA A 68 7.55 -6.43 1.78
C ALA A 68 8.50 -6.95 0.70
N PRO A 69 8.31 -6.67 -0.61
CA PRO A 69 9.25 -7.13 -1.63
C PRO A 69 10.68 -6.61 -1.44
N VAL A 70 10.84 -5.40 -0.89
CA VAL A 70 12.16 -4.83 -0.54
C VAL A 70 12.67 -5.44 0.75
N LEU A 71 11.82 -5.63 1.75
CA LEU A 71 12.20 -6.21 3.04
C LEU A 71 12.68 -7.66 2.90
N VAL A 72 12.07 -8.44 2.01
CA VAL A 72 12.51 -9.82 1.71
C VAL A 72 13.94 -9.86 1.20
N THR A 73 14.32 -8.91 0.35
CA THR A 73 15.67 -8.88 -0.26
C THR A 73 16.71 -8.22 0.63
N THR A 74 16.33 -7.26 1.48
CA THR A 74 17.28 -6.45 2.25
C THR A 74 17.41 -6.87 3.72
N VAL A 75 16.34 -7.40 4.31
CA VAL A 75 16.30 -7.69 5.76
C VAL A 75 16.23 -9.19 6.04
N HIS A 76 15.12 -9.83 5.66
CA HIS A 76 14.94 -11.26 5.95
C HIS A 76 13.93 -11.91 4.99
N PRO A 77 14.21 -13.12 4.47
CA PRO A 77 13.36 -13.78 3.48
C PRO A 77 11.95 -14.15 3.99
N LEU A 78 11.74 -14.20 5.30
CA LEU A 78 10.42 -14.47 5.89
C LEU A 78 9.49 -13.24 5.92
N LEU A 79 9.98 -12.03 5.62
CA LEU A 79 9.18 -10.80 5.62
C LEU A 79 8.37 -10.63 4.33
N THR A 80 7.69 -11.69 3.91
CA THR A 80 6.79 -11.63 2.75
C THR A 80 5.51 -10.87 3.09
N ALA A 81 4.81 -10.38 2.06
CA ALA A 81 3.54 -9.68 2.27
C ALA A 81 2.49 -10.59 2.92
N GLU A 82 2.52 -11.88 2.58
CA GLU A 82 1.62 -12.90 3.11
C GLU A 82 1.90 -13.14 4.60
N SER A 83 3.17 -13.26 5.01
CA SER A 83 3.55 -13.44 6.41
C SER A 83 3.24 -12.22 7.25
N LEU A 84 3.46 -11.01 6.71
CA LEU A 84 3.10 -9.77 7.39
C LEU A 84 1.58 -9.61 7.52
N LEU A 85 0.81 -10.03 6.53
CA LEU A 85 -0.65 -10.04 6.59
C LEU A 85 -1.16 -11.05 7.64
N ALA A 86 -0.58 -12.25 7.70
CA ALA A 86 -0.90 -13.25 8.72
C ALA A 86 -0.55 -12.72 10.13
N LEU A 87 0.61 -12.10 10.28
CA LEU A 87 1.01 -11.45 11.54
C LEU A 87 0.02 -10.35 11.94
N ALA A 88 -0.42 -9.53 10.99
CA ALA A 88 -1.43 -8.50 11.21
C ALA A 88 -2.74 -9.09 11.73
N ALA A 89 -3.21 -10.18 11.11
CA ALA A 89 -4.42 -10.87 11.54
C ALA A 89 -4.30 -11.39 12.98
N ILE A 90 -3.15 -11.97 13.34
CA ILE A 90 -2.88 -12.45 14.72
C ILE A 90 -2.86 -11.28 15.70
N ILE A 91 -2.14 -10.19 15.40
CA ILE A 91 -2.06 -9.00 16.26
C ILE A 91 -3.46 -8.43 16.53
N PHE A 92 -4.28 -8.30 15.49
CA PHE A 92 -5.62 -7.76 15.64
C PHE A 92 -6.57 -8.73 16.37
N ALA A 93 -6.42 -10.05 16.16
CA ALA A 93 -7.19 -11.05 16.89
C ALA A 93 -6.87 -11.00 18.39
N ILE A 94 -5.59 -10.92 18.77
CA ILE A 94 -5.19 -10.78 20.17
C ILE A 94 -5.72 -9.47 20.75
N ARG A 95 -5.62 -8.37 20.02
CA ARG A 95 -6.10 -7.07 20.46
C ARG A 95 -7.60 -7.06 20.74
N ILE A 96 -8.39 -7.72 19.90
CA ILE A 96 -9.83 -7.83 20.09
C ILE A 96 -10.20 -8.59 21.37
N VAL A 97 -9.47 -9.65 21.70
CA VAL A 97 -9.70 -10.40 22.95
C VAL A 97 -9.49 -9.52 24.17
N GLY A 98 -8.52 -8.57 24.09
CA GLY A 98 -8.22 -7.63 25.17
C GLY A 98 -9.18 -6.41 25.27
N GLU A 99 -10.03 -6.17 24.28
CA GLU A 99 -10.95 -5.02 24.27
C GLU A 99 -12.17 -5.26 25.18
N ARG A 100 -12.48 -4.29 26.05
CA ARG A 100 -13.59 -4.43 27.02
C ARG A 100 -14.98 -4.20 26.45
N ASN A 101 -15.09 -3.48 25.32
CA ASN A 101 -16.37 -3.19 24.67
C ASN A 101 -16.72 -4.26 23.62
N PRO A 102 -17.82 -5.05 23.80
CA PRO A 102 -18.17 -6.14 22.89
C PRO A 102 -18.80 -5.66 21.57
N GLU A 103 -19.34 -4.45 21.54
CA GLU A 103 -20.01 -3.92 20.36
C GLU A 103 -19.00 -3.59 19.25
N ASN A 104 -19.26 -4.09 18.05
CA ASN A 104 -18.47 -3.82 16.83
C ASN A 104 -17.03 -4.37 16.77
N ARG A 105 -16.64 -5.32 17.62
CA ARG A 105 -15.28 -5.89 17.62
C ARG A 105 -14.92 -6.59 16.32
N VAL A 106 -15.80 -7.48 15.88
CA VAL A 106 -15.60 -8.27 14.67
C VAL A 106 -15.61 -7.37 13.43
N GLU A 107 -16.47 -6.37 13.41
CA GLU A 107 -16.54 -5.39 12.33
C GLU A 107 -15.26 -4.53 12.25
N SER A 108 -14.74 -4.07 13.39
CA SER A 108 -13.48 -3.32 13.45
C SER A 108 -12.30 -4.14 12.92
N LEU A 109 -12.24 -5.43 13.24
CA LEU A 109 -11.28 -6.37 12.68
C LEU A 109 -11.46 -6.52 11.18
N ALA A 110 -12.67 -6.83 10.76
CA ALA A 110 -13.00 -7.09 9.36
C ALA A 110 -12.63 -5.88 8.49
N TRP A 111 -13.02 -4.67 8.88
CA TRP A 111 -12.69 -3.46 8.16
C TRP A 111 -11.20 -3.14 8.16
N THR A 112 -10.49 -3.43 9.25
CA THR A 112 -9.04 -3.23 9.31
C THR A 112 -8.31 -4.18 8.37
N LEU A 113 -8.66 -5.47 8.39
CA LEU A 113 -8.07 -6.48 7.50
C LEU A 113 -8.47 -6.24 6.04
N ALA A 114 -9.73 -5.88 5.77
CA ALA A 114 -10.18 -5.53 4.43
C ALA A 114 -9.33 -4.38 3.84
N GLY A 115 -9.05 -3.34 4.63
CA GLY A 115 -8.18 -2.24 4.22
C GLY A 115 -6.76 -2.71 3.88
N LEU A 116 -6.16 -3.60 4.70
CA LEU A 116 -4.83 -4.14 4.46
C LEU A 116 -4.76 -5.02 3.20
N ILE A 117 -5.79 -5.82 2.94
CA ILE A 117 -5.85 -6.67 1.75
C ILE A 117 -6.11 -5.83 0.50
N TYR A 118 -7.04 -4.91 0.58
CA TYR A 118 -7.48 -4.14 -0.59
C TYR A 118 -6.46 -3.09 -1.05
N VAL A 119 -5.72 -2.48 -0.14
CA VAL A 119 -4.78 -1.41 -0.49
C VAL A 119 -3.33 -1.91 -0.47
N PRO A 120 -2.64 -2.07 0.68
CA PRO A 120 -1.20 -2.35 0.67
C PRO A 120 -0.84 -3.69 0.06
N PHE A 121 -1.66 -4.73 0.24
CA PHE A 121 -1.41 -6.03 -0.37
C PHE A 121 -1.54 -6.00 -1.89
N MET A 122 -2.41 -5.16 -2.46
CA MET A 122 -2.46 -4.95 -3.92
C MET A 122 -1.29 -4.08 -4.40
N PHE A 123 -0.94 -3.01 -3.67
CA PHE A 123 0.16 -2.13 -4.05
C PHE A 123 1.54 -2.80 -4.01
N GLN A 124 1.74 -3.83 -3.17
CA GLN A 124 3.01 -4.57 -3.14
C GLN A 124 3.36 -5.24 -4.48
N PHE A 125 2.36 -5.61 -5.29
CA PHE A 125 2.61 -6.16 -6.62
C PHE A 125 3.25 -5.14 -7.56
N LEU A 126 2.91 -3.85 -7.46
CA LEU A 126 3.58 -2.80 -8.22
C LEU A 126 5.04 -2.66 -7.80
N VAL A 127 5.33 -2.78 -6.50
CA VAL A 127 6.72 -2.79 -6.00
C VAL A 127 7.48 -4.01 -6.51
N ARG A 128 6.85 -5.19 -6.55
CA ARG A 128 7.44 -6.41 -7.16
C ARG A 128 7.80 -6.19 -8.62
N ILE A 129 6.89 -5.56 -9.39
CA ILE A 129 7.13 -5.28 -10.81
C ILE A 129 8.33 -4.35 -11.01
N LEU A 130 8.46 -3.32 -10.15
CA LEU A 130 9.61 -2.41 -10.20
C LEU A 130 10.94 -3.08 -9.91
N LEU A 131 10.93 -4.17 -9.14
CA LEU A 131 12.12 -4.95 -8.77
C LEU A 131 12.47 -6.05 -9.78
N ILE A 132 11.71 -6.19 -10.89
CA ILE A 132 12.03 -7.16 -11.93
C ILE A 132 13.29 -6.68 -12.69
N ASP A 133 14.39 -7.39 -12.48
CA ASP A 133 15.61 -7.23 -13.26
C ASP A 133 15.50 -7.99 -14.59
N GLY A 134 15.62 -7.28 -15.68
CA GLY A 134 15.64 -7.86 -17.03
C GLY A 134 16.94 -7.46 -17.76
N PRO A 135 17.22 -8.07 -18.92
CA PRO A 135 18.38 -7.73 -19.76
C PRO A 135 18.40 -6.27 -20.20
N HIS A 136 17.28 -5.57 -20.04
CA HIS A 136 17.18 -4.12 -20.16
C HIS A 136 16.80 -3.56 -18.78
N ALA A 137 17.68 -2.81 -18.15
CA ALA A 137 17.54 -2.23 -16.81
C ALA A 137 16.26 -1.34 -16.60
N ALA A 138 15.52 -1.08 -17.67
CA ALA A 138 14.28 -0.32 -17.67
C ALA A 138 13.01 -1.20 -17.66
N THR A 139 13.12 -2.53 -17.65
CA THR A 139 11.96 -3.42 -17.89
C THR A 139 10.90 -3.29 -16.80
N GLY A 140 11.28 -3.35 -15.54
CA GLY A 140 10.32 -3.23 -14.43
C GLY A 140 9.68 -1.85 -14.35
N LEU A 141 10.48 -0.81 -14.59
CA LEU A 141 10.02 0.57 -14.62
C LEU A 141 9.07 0.83 -15.80
N ALA A 142 9.40 0.32 -16.99
CA ALA A 142 8.55 0.43 -18.17
C ALA A 142 7.21 -0.29 -17.99
N LEU A 143 7.24 -1.50 -17.41
CA LEU A 143 6.02 -2.26 -17.11
C LEU A 143 5.14 -1.54 -16.07
N ALA A 144 5.71 -0.98 -15.02
CA ALA A 144 4.97 -0.22 -14.03
C ALA A 144 4.31 1.04 -14.65
N LEU A 145 5.04 1.78 -15.46
CA LEU A 145 4.50 2.94 -16.17
C LEU A 145 3.39 2.55 -17.15
N TRP A 146 3.57 1.44 -17.87
CA TRP A 146 2.57 0.93 -18.80
C TRP A 146 1.28 0.53 -18.07
N LEU A 147 1.39 -0.20 -16.95
CA LEU A 147 0.25 -0.57 -16.11
C LEU A 147 -0.50 0.66 -15.58
N ILE A 148 0.22 1.68 -15.10
CA ILE A 148 -0.39 2.92 -14.63
C ILE A 148 -1.08 3.65 -15.79
N ALA A 149 -0.48 3.68 -16.97
CA ALA A 149 -1.08 4.29 -18.16
C ALA A 149 -2.38 3.59 -18.55
N VAL A 150 -2.36 2.24 -18.66
CA VAL A 150 -3.53 1.43 -19.04
C VAL A 150 -4.66 1.52 -18.01
N SER A 151 -4.35 1.64 -16.73
CA SER A 151 -5.38 1.77 -15.68
C SER A 151 -6.19 3.08 -15.76
N LYS A 152 -5.76 4.03 -16.56
CA LYS A 152 -6.44 5.32 -16.78
C LYS A 152 -7.41 5.34 -17.96
N PHE A 153 -7.36 4.32 -18.80
CA PHE A 153 -8.26 4.16 -19.94
C PHE A 153 -9.33 3.11 -19.65
#